data_1beb1f78fc03c13ba04ee220fc36542c
#
_entry.id   1beb1f78fc03c13ba04ee220fc36542c
#
_cell.length_a   1.000
_cell.length_b   1.000
_cell.length_c   1.000
_cell.angle_alpha   90.00
_cell.angle_beta   90.00
_cell.angle_gamma   90.00
#
_symmetry.space_group_name_H-M   'P 1'
#
loop_
_entity.id
_entity.type
_entity.pdbx_description
1 polymer ?
#
loop_
_entity_poly.entity_id
_entity_poly.type
_entity_poly.pdbx_seq_one_letter_code
_entity_poly.pdbx_strand_id
1 'polypeptide(L)'
;MKTALFLLSGLLALSAFAAGDSSAQQLAKPELRIGFVPGPYIDEFKIGVEPELRKKGYKIRYVEFSTGLEANNAVFKSEIDADVMQHTIFLDSYNERQKTDLVGIVHVPTPPMGLYSKKHPLGSPIKPGSSVAVPNDPVNLQRALWVLRDLGLIEIRDSKPVDVTELDVIKNPGGIKLVPLEAAQAPRALDDVDFAAIQGNFAIFSGLKLTNAFALEKMTTPYINVLAVKKANANAEWARDIVAGYKSPTFKTAIQADHFYDGFTLPDYMK
;
A
#
# COMPACT_ATOMS: atom_id res chain seq x y z
N MET A 1 -25.08 -50.90 -83.90
CA MET A 1 -24.23 -51.63 -82.93
C MET A 1 -24.32 -50.87 -81.63
N LYS A 2 -24.65 -51.52 -80.61
CA LYS A 2 -25.09 -51.29 -79.23
C LYS A 2 -24.77 -49.90 -78.57
N THR A 3 -25.80 -49.19 -78.38
CA THR A 3 -25.96 -47.96 -77.56
C THR A 3 -26.18 -48.35 -76.08
N ALA A 4 -25.39 -47.88 -75.16
CA ALA A 4 -25.63 -48.07 -73.74
C ALA A 4 -26.10 -46.74 -73.13
N LEU A 5 -27.28 -46.80 -72.52
CA LEU A 5 -27.97 -45.69 -71.85
C LEU A 5 -27.53 -45.72 -70.35
N PHE A 6 -26.93 -44.62 -69.84
CA PHE A 6 -26.64 -44.48 -68.44
C PHE A 6 -27.64 -43.54 -67.76
N LEU A 7 -28.41 -44.08 -66.85
CA LEU A 7 -29.31 -43.36 -65.95
C LEU A 7 -28.51 -42.69 -64.84
N LEU A 8 -28.67 -41.38 -64.67
CA LEU A 8 -28.07 -40.56 -63.64
C LEU A 8 -29.04 -40.45 -62.47
N SER A 9 -28.78 -41.14 -61.38
CA SER A 9 -29.58 -41.03 -60.15
C SER A 9 -28.98 -39.89 -59.29
N GLY A 10 -29.78 -38.84 -59.12
CA GLY A 10 -29.41 -37.71 -58.24
C GLY A 10 -29.59 -38.08 -56.77
N LEU A 11 -28.54 -37.94 -56.02
CA LEU A 11 -28.54 -38.04 -54.54
C LEU A 11 -28.59 -36.62 -53.98
N LEU A 12 -29.72 -36.22 -53.41
CA LEU A 12 -29.83 -35.01 -52.59
C LEU A 12 -29.19 -35.30 -51.25
N ALA A 13 -28.01 -34.69 -50.99
CA ALA A 13 -27.40 -34.67 -49.68
C ALA A 13 -28.02 -33.49 -48.86
N LEU A 14 -28.82 -33.82 -47.86
CA LEU A 14 -29.31 -32.86 -46.85
C LEU A 14 -28.11 -32.51 -45.93
N SER A 15 -27.55 -31.32 -46.08
CA SER A 15 -26.57 -30.74 -45.17
C SER A 15 -27.27 -30.30 -43.90
N ALA A 16 -27.19 -31.11 -42.84
CA ALA A 16 -27.55 -30.69 -41.49
C ALA A 16 -26.52 -29.67 -41.01
N PHE A 17 -26.91 -28.38 -40.96
CA PHE A 17 -26.16 -27.36 -40.24
C PHE A 17 -26.26 -27.69 -38.75
N ALA A 18 -25.21 -28.26 -38.20
CA ALA A 18 -25.00 -28.32 -36.75
C ALA A 18 -24.76 -26.89 -36.27
N ALA A 19 -25.76 -26.31 -35.62
CA ALA A 19 -25.59 -25.10 -34.83
C ALA A 19 -24.60 -25.45 -33.70
N GLY A 20 -23.33 -25.10 -33.92
CA GLY A 20 -22.31 -25.18 -32.89
C GLY A 20 -22.68 -24.20 -31.80
N ASP A 21 -23.02 -24.72 -30.63
CA ASP A 21 -23.03 -23.98 -29.37
C ASP A 21 -21.67 -23.31 -29.18
N SER A 22 -21.57 -22.05 -29.56
CA SER A 22 -20.47 -21.18 -29.21
C SER A 22 -20.64 -20.79 -27.75
N SER A 23 -20.46 -21.75 -26.85
CA SER A 23 -20.13 -21.41 -25.46
C SER A 23 -18.77 -20.71 -25.50
N ALA A 24 -18.79 -19.40 -25.50
CA ALA A 24 -17.62 -18.57 -25.33
C ALA A 24 -16.93 -19.07 -24.05
N GLN A 25 -15.85 -19.81 -24.21
CA GLN A 25 -15.04 -20.32 -23.12
C GLN A 25 -14.49 -19.08 -22.42
N GLN A 26 -15.13 -18.69 -21.32
CA GLN A 26 -14.72 -17.54 -20.53
C GLN A 26 -13.31 -17.83 -20.05
N LEU A 27 -12.32 -17.20 -20.69
CA LEU A 27 -10.92 -17.33 -20.32
C LEU A 27 -10.80 -17.09 -18.81
N ALA A 28 -10.27 -18.06 -18.09
CA ALA A 28 -10.08 -17.94 -16.65
C ALA A 28 -9.28 -16.65 -16.36
N LYS A 29 -9.81 -15.79 -15.49
CA LYS A 29 -9.10 -14.58 -15.06
C LYS A 29 -7.76 -14.96 -14.42
N PRO A 30 -6.70 -14.17 -14.63
CA PRO A 30 -5.38 -14.49 -14.10
C PRO A 30 -5.36 -14.51 -12.58
N GLU A 31 -4.39 -15.21 -12.01
CA GLU A 31 -4.01 -15.02 -10.61
C GLU A 31 -3.32 -13.67 -10.46
N LEU A 32 -3.78 -12.84 -9.53
CA LEU A 32 -3.17 -11.56 -9.18
C LEU A 32 -2.29 -11.75 -7.95
N ARG A 33 -1.04 -11.39 -8.06
CA ARG A 33 -0.05 -11.41 -6.98
C ARG A 33 0.05 -10.01 -6.40
N ILE A 34 -0.40 -9.85 -5.16
CA ILE A 34 -0.44 -8.55 -4.50
C ILE A 34 0.55 -8.55 -3.34
N GLY A 35 1.47 -7.59 -3.35
CA GLY A 35 2.51 -7.41 -2.34
C GLY A 35 2.08 -6.52 -1.19
N PHE A 36 2.50 -6.87 0.02
CA PHE A 36 2.25 -6.12 1.24
C PHE A 36 3.50 -6.10 2.12
N VAL A 37 3.60 -5.10 2.98
CA VAL A 37 4.50 -5.11 4.14
C VAL A 37 3.67 -5.29 5.42
N PRO A 38 4.27 -5.60 6.57
CA PRO A 38 3.54 -5.75 7.82
C PRO A 38 2.62 -4.56 8.12
N GLY A 39 1.37 -4.83 8.47
CA GLY A 39 0.37 -3.79 8.75
C GLY A 39 -1.05 -4.17 8.34
N PRO A 40 -2.00 -3.20 8.33
CA PRO A 40 -3.41 -3.47 8.13
C PRO A 40 -3.83 -3.70 6.67
N TYR A 41 -2.99 -3.36 5.70
CA TYR A 41 -3.37 -3.27 4.28
C TYR A 41 -3.83 -4.58 3.65
N ILE A 42 -3.26 -5.72 4.10
CA ILE A 42 -3.70 -7.05 3.65
C ILE A 42 -5.12 -7.35 4.13
N ASP A 43 -5.46 -6.94 5.35
CA ASP A 43 -6.79 -7.16 5.90
C ASP A 43 -7.81 -6.21 5.26
N GLU A 44 -7.45 -4.94 5.02
CA GLU A 44 -8.26 -4.01 4.22
C GLU A 44 -8.59 -4.59 2.84
N PHE A 45 -7.59 -5.15 2.17
CA PHE A 45 -7.78 -5.76 0.85
C PHE A 45 -8.74 -6.96 0.93
N LYS A 46 -8.56 -7.84 1.93
CA LYS A 46 -9.38 -9.03 2.13
C LYS A 46 -10.85 -8.73 2.44
N ILE A 47 -11.13 -7.70 3.23
CA ILE A 47 -12.50 -7.40 3.65
C ILE A 47 -13.32 -6.70 2.58
N GLY A 48 -12.70 -5.95 1.68
CA GLY A 48 -13.45 -5.12 0.74
C GLY A 48 -13.10 -5.29 -0.73
N VAL A 49 -11.87 -5.59 -1.08
CA VAL A 49 -11.42 -5.64 -2.47
C VAL A 49 -11.45 -7.07 -3.01
N GLU A 50 -10.87 -8.02 -2.29
CA GLU A 50 -10.80 -9.41 -2.71
C GLU A 50 -12.18 -10.01 -3.03
N PRO A 51 -13.26 -9.82 -2.23
CA PRO A 51 -14.57 -10.38 -2.55
C PRO A 51 -15.09 -9.91 -3.92
N GLU A 52 -14.88 -8.65 -4.27
CA GLU A 52 -15.30 -8.11 -5.57
C GLU A 52 -14.49 -8.69 -6.74
N LEU A 53 -13.18 -8.88 -6.54
CA LEU A 53 -12.32 -9.52 -7.54
C LEU A 53 -12.66 -11.00 -7.72
N ARG A 54 -12.94 -11.73 -6.64
CA ARG A 54 -13.35 -13.15 -6.70
C ARG A 54 -14.68 -13.33 -7.45
N LYS A 55 -15.66 -12.44 -7.26
CA LYS A 55 -16.92 -12.44 -8.04
C LYS A 55 -16.65 -12.30 -9.54
N LYS A 56 -15.58 -11.61 -9.93
CA LYS A 56 -15.14 -11.46 -11.32
C LYS A 56 -14.23 -12.60 -11.81
N GLY A 57 -13.97 -13.61 -10.98
CA GLY A 57 -13.21 -14.81 -11.33
C GLY A 57 -11.70 -14.73 -11.13
N TYR A 58 -11.18 -13.67 -10.50
CA TYR A 58 -9.75 -13.58 -10.16
C TYR A 58 -9.39 -14.51 -9.01
N LYS A 59 -8.18 -15.06 -9.09
CA LYS A 59 -7.50 -15.68 -7.95
C LYS A 59 -6.53 -14.67 -7.37
N ILE A 60 -6.43 -14.61 -6.02
CA ILE A 60 -5.52 -13.67 -5.36
C ILE A 60 -4.45 -14.46 -4.62
N ARG A 61 -3.20 -14.08 -4.85
CA ARG A 61 -2.03 -14.56 -4.12
C ARG A 61 -1.41 -13.39 -3.37
N TYR A 62 -1.31 -13.53 -2.07
CA TYR A 62 -0.65 -12.56 -1.20
C TYR A 62 0.84 -12.85 -1.11
N VAL A 63 1.65 -11.80 -1.19
CA VAL A 63 3.12 -11.88 -1.04
C VAL A 63 3.53 -10.84 0.00
N GLU A 64 4.17 -11.27 1.07
CA GLU A 64 4.64 -10.39 2.12
C GLU A 64 6.13 -10.08 1.93
N PHE A 65 6.50 -8.82 2.14
CA PHE A 65 7.85 -8.30 2.06
C PHE A 65 8.27 -7.68 3.39
N SER A 66 9.56 -7.73 3.70
CA SER A 66 10.09 -7.11 4.92
C SER A 66 10.21 -5.61 4.77
N THR A 67 10.46 -5.11 3.56
CA THR A 67 10.67 -3.68 3.28
C THR A 67 9.89 -3.22 2.05
N GLY A 68 9.60 -1.92 1.99
CA GLY A 68 8.96 -1.31 0.83
C GLY A 68 9.84 -1.32 -0.42
N LEU A 69 11.16 -1.27 -0.25
CA LEU A 69 12.11 -1.38 -1.36
C LEU A 69 12.00 -2.73 -2.06
N GLU A 70 11.91 -3.83 -1.31
CA GLU A 70 11.73 -5.18 -1.86
C GLU A 70 10.41 -5.30 -2.62
N ALA A 71 9.30 -4.79 -2.07
CA ALA A 71 8.00 -4.81 -2.70
C ALA A 71 8.01 -4.06 -4.05
N ASN A 72 8.52 -2.82 -4.09
CA ASN A 72 8.66 -2.05 -5.33
C ASN A 72 9.54 -2.76 -6.37
N ASN A 73 10.66 -3.35 -5.95
CA ASN A 73 11.52 -4.13 -6.84
C ASN A 73 10.77 -5.30 -7.47
N ALA A 74 9.93 -6.01 -6.68
CA ALA A 74 9.12 -7.11 -7.15
C ALA A 74 8.05 -6.67 -8.17
N VAL A 75 7.39 -5.50 -7.95
CA VAL A 75 6.48 -4.90 -8.94
C VAL A 75 7.24 -4.54 -10.22
N PHE A 76 8.37 -3.84 -10.09
CA PHE A 76 9.16 -3.41 -11.23
C PHE A 76 9.64 -4.60 -12.09
N LYS A 77 10.06 -5.69 -11.45
CA LYS A 77 10.48 -6.93 -12.13
C LYS A 77 9.31 -7.79 -12.60
N SER A 78 8.05 -7.43 -12.33
CA SER A 78 6.85 -8.23 -12.61
C SER A 78 6.83 -9.58 -11.86
N GLU A 79 7.50 -9.67 -10.73
CA GLU A 79 7.41 -10.80 -9.80
C GLU A 79 6.08 -10.80 -9.06
N ILE A 80 5.50 -9.60 -8.83
CA ILE A 80 4.14 -9.35 -8.38
C ILE A 80 3.46 -8.34 -9.30
N ASP A 81 2.15 -8.24 -9.24
CA ASP A 81 1.36 -7.41 -10.15
C ASP A 81 1.10 -6.00 -9.58
N ALA A 82 0.95 -5.90 -8.25
CA ALA A 82 0.78 -4.65 -7.51
C ALA A 82 1.32 -4.79 -6.09
N ASP A 83 1.58 -3.65 -5.42
CA ASP A 83 1.80 -3.60 -3.97
C ASP A 83 0.92 -2.56 -3.28
N VAL A 84 0.72 -2.73 -1.96
CA VAL A 84 0.04 -1.76 -1.08
C VAL A 84 0.88 -1.59 0.18
N MET A 85 1.73 -0.56 0.21
CA MET A 85 2.60 -0.34 1.38
C MET A 85 3.13 1.08 1.50
N GLN A 86 2.96 1.93 0.49
CA GLN A 86 3.67 3.19 0.34
C GLN A 86 2.75 4.35 -0.01
N HIS A 87 3.15 5.55 0.41
CA HIS A 87 2.56 6.79 -0.04
C HIS A 87 3.27 7.37 -1.27
N THR A 88 2.61 8.32 -1.95
CA THR A 88 3.08 8.88 -3.22
C THR A 88 4.52 9.41 -3.16
N ILE A 89 4.88 10.13 -2.10
CA ILE A 89 6.23 10.71 -1.96
C ILE A 89 7.31 9.62 -1.89
N PHE A 90 7.04 8.49 -1.22
CA PHE A 90 7.98 7.35 -1.18
C PHE A 90 8.11 6.69 -2.55
N LEU A 91 6.99 6.49 -3.25
CA LEU A 91 6.96 5.94 -4.60
C LEU A 91 7.74 6.82 -5.60
N ASP A 92 7.56 8.14 -5.54
CA ASP A 92 8.26 9.09 -6.39
C ASP A 92 9.77 9.06 -6.12
N SER A 93 10.17 9.05 -4.84
CA SER A 93 11.57 8.90 -4.43
C SER A 93 12.19 7.59 -4.92
N TYR A 94 11.45 6.48 -4.83
CA TYR A 94 11.88 5.20 -5.37
C TYR A 94 12.10 5.28 -6.89
N ASN A 95 11.11 5.80 -7.63
CA ASN A 95 11.19 5.95 -9.08
C ASN A 95 12.39 6.80 -9.51
N GLU A 96 12.63 7.92 -8.81
CA GLU A 96 13.75 8.80 -9.11
C GLU A 96 15.11 8.09 -8.92
N ARG A 97 15.28 7.41 -7.78
CA ARG A 97 16.53 6.72 -7.41
C ARG A 97 16.80 5.48 -8.26
N GLN A 98 15.76 4.69 -8.53
CA GLN A 98 15.87 3.42 -9.24
C GLN A 98 15.65 3.54 -10.76
N LYS A 99 15.31 4.77 -11.26
CA LYS A 99 14.97 5.02 -12.66
C LYS A 99 13.84 4.13 -13.16
N THR A 100 12.78 4.01 -12.33
CA THR A 100 11.58 3.22 -12.62
C THR A 100 10.39 4.13 -12.90
N ASP A 101 9.25 3.54 -13.26
CA ASP A 101 8.02 4.26 -13.62
C ASP A 101 6.76 3.64 -12.97
N LEU A 102 6.89 3.20 -11.73
CA LEU A 102 5.74 2.71 -10.98
C LEU A 102 4.76 3.86 -10.71
N VAL A 103 3.47 3.55 -10.69
CA VAL A 103 2.42 4.56 -10.44
C VAL A 103 1.41 4.08 -9.41
N GLY A 104 1.00 4.99 -8.52
CA GLY A 104 -0.13 4.78 -7.63
C GLY A 104 -1.45 4.94 -8.40
N ILE A 105 -2.36 3.99 -8.28
CA ILE A 105 -3.65 4.01 -9.01
C ILE A 105 -4.86 4.25 -8.12
N VAL A 106 -4.74 4.02 -6.82
CA VAL A 106 -5.78 4.33 -5.83
C VAL A 106 -5.16 4.54 -4.46
N HIS A 107 -5.63 5.55 -3.72
CA HIS A 107 -5.30 5.71 -2.31
C HIS A 107 -6.06 4.70 -1.46
N VAL A 108 -5.48 4.31 -0.32
CA VAL A 108 -6.09 3.38 0.64
C VAL A 108 -6.14 4.00 2.03
N PRO A 109 -7.06 3.59 2.93
CA PRO A 109 -7.05 4.03 4.31
C PRO A 109 -5.67 3.85 4.92
N THR A 110 -5.16 4.86 5.63
CA THR A 110 -3.76 4.85 6.06
C THR A 110 -3.63 5.29 7.51
N PRO A 111 -3.05 4.46 8.39
CA PRO A 111 -2.77 4.88 9.75
C PRO A 111 -1.61 5.88 9.79
N PRO A 112 -1.73 6.99 10.54
CA PRO A 112 -0.68 7.99 10.67
C PRO A 112 0.54 7.45 11.41
N MET A 113 1.71 8.07 11.17
CA MET A 113 2.88 7.89 12.02
C MET A 113 2.59 8.44 13.41
N GLY A 114 3.07 7.75 14.44
CA GLY A 114 2.95 8.19 15.83
C GLY A 114 4.27 8.16 16.58
N LEU A 115 4.37 9.00 17.61
CA LEU A 115 5.45 8.95 18.59
C LEU A 115 5.01 8.09 19.78
N TYR A 116 5.75 7.04 20.06
CA TYR A 116 5.42 6.06 21.09
C TYR A 116 6.54 5.94 22.13
N SER A 117 6.19 5.44 23.32
CA SER A 117 7.14 5.08 24.38
C SER A 117 6.64 3.88 25.17
N LYS A 118 7.56 3.03 25.60
CA LYS A 118 7.34 2.01 26.64
C LYS A 118 7.85 2.46 28.00
N LYS A 119 8.80 3.40 28.04
CA LYS A 119 9.47 3.86 29.27
C LYS A 119 8.76 5.01 29.97
N HIS A 120 7.96 5.76 29.24
CA HIS A 120 7.28 6.94 29.74
C HIS A 120 5.76 6.79 29.67
N PRO A 121 5.01 7.07 30.74
CA PRO A 121 3.56 7.06 30.71
C PRO A 121 3.01 8.07 29.69
N LEU A 122 1.92 7.73 29.03
CA LEU A 122 1.24 8.63 28.09
C LEU A 122 0.88 9.96 28.78
N GLY A 123 1.15 11.08 28.10
CA GLY A 123 0.92 12.42 28.62
C GLY A 123 2.05 12.98 29.51
N SER A 124 3.08 12.18 29.82
CA SER A 124 4.26 12.72 30.51
C SER A 124 5.09 13.63 29.60
N PRO A 125 5.77 14.66 30.15
CA PRO A 125 6.61 15.55 29.35
C PRO A 125 7.82 14.81 28.77
N ILE A 126 8.17 15.11 27.52
CA ILE A 126 9.38 14.63 26.87
C ILE A 126 10.56 15.43 27.46
N LYS A 127 11.47 14.73 28.15
CA LYS A 127 12.57 15.36 28.90
C LYS A 127 13.73 15.76 27.97
N PRO A 128 14.47 16.81 28.31
CA PRO A 128 15.74 17.09 27.64
C PRO A 128 16.68 15.88 27.63
N GLY A 129 17.38 15.69 26.51
CA GLY A 129 18.30 14.57 26.31
C GLY A 129 17.64 13.24 25.97
N SER A 130 16.29 13.17 25.85
CA SER A 130 15.59 11.96 25.44
C SER A 130 16.08 11.44 24.08
N SER A 131 16.21 10.12 23.97
CA SER A 131 16.51 9.43 22.73
C SER A 131 15.24 9.10 21.95
N VAL A 132 15.25 9.36 20.65
CA VAL A 132 14.11 9.12 19.76
C VAL A 132 14.57 8.32 18.55
N ALA A 133 14.08 7.08 18.43
CA ALA A 133 14.29 6.30 17.21
C ALA A 133 13.47 6.90 16.07
N VAL A 134 14.09 7.03 14.90
CA VAL A 134 13.48 7.61 13.69
C VAL A 134 13.82 6.75 12.47
N PRO A 135 12.97 6.73 11.42
CA PRO A 135 13.31 6.05 10.17
C PRO A 135 14.61 6.57 9.56
N ASN A 136 15.41 5.68 8.99
CA ASN A 136 16.67 6.02 8.31
C ASN A 136 16.51 6.38 6.83
N ASP A 137 15.33 6.21 6.24
CA ASP A 137 15.05 6.72 4.91
C ASP A 137 14.62 8.20 4.97
N PRO A 138 15.11 9.05 4.05
CA PRO A 138 14.87 10.51 4.11
C PRO A 138 13.40 10.90 4.13
N VAL A 139 12.56 10.18 3.37
CA VAL A 139 11.14 10.52 3.21
C VAL A 139 10.36 10.31 4.52
N ASN A 140 10.59 9.19 5.20
CA ASN A 140 9.94 8.92 6.48
C ASN A 140 10.65 9.59 7.66
N LEU A 141 11.97 9.84 7.56
CA LEU A 141 12.68 10.70 8.50
C LEU A 141 12.04 12.09 8.56
N GLN A 142 11.73 12.70 7.42
CA GLN A 142 11.04 14.00 7.39
C GLN A 142 9.72 13.96 8.18
N ARG A 143 8.90 12.90 8.02
CA ARG A 143 7.65 12.75 8.77
C ARG A 143 7.89 12.68 10.28
N ALA A 144 8.90 11.93 10.71
CA ALA A 144 9.30 11.84 12.11
C ALA A 144 9.75 13.20 12.66
N LEU A 145 10.57 13.93 11.89
CA LEU A 145 11.02 15.28 12.28
C LEU A 145 9.84 16.27 12.36
N TRP A 146 8.83 16.15 11.49
CA TRP A 146 7.63 16.98 11.58
C TRP A 146 6.83 16.70 12.87
N VAL A 147 6.71 15.45 13.28
CA VAL A 147 6.08 15.12 14.57
C VAL A 147 6.83 15.78 15.73
N LEU A 148 8.16 15.71 15.75
CA LEU A 148 8.98 16.32 16.80
C LEU A 148 8.92 17.86 16.75
N ARG A 149 8.90 18.47 15.57
CA ARG A 149 8.70 19.91 15.37
C ARG A 149 7.34 20.36 15.88
N ASP A 150 6.28 19.65 15.54
CA ASP A 150 4.91 19.99 15.94
C ASP A 150 4.69 19.87 17.44
N LEU A 151 5.52 19.07 18.12
CA LEU A 151 5.62 19.02 19.59
C LEU A 151 6.50 20.15 20.18
N GLY A 152 7.12 20.99 19.34
CA GLY A 152 8.02 22.06 19.79
C GLY A 152 9.38 21.59 20.31
N LEU A 153 9.77 20.35 20.02
CA LEU A 153 11.01 19.75 20.51
C LEU A 153 12.24 20.17 19.70
N ILE A 154 12.03 20.41 18.39
CA ILE A 154 13.08 20.79 17.44
C ILE A 154 12.55 21.82 16.44
N GLU A 155 13.48 22.56 15.80
CA GLU A 155 13.18 23.29 14.57
C GLU A 155 13.96 22.63 13.42
N ILE A 156 13.35 22.54 12.25
CA ILE A 156 13.93 21.89 11.07
C ILE A 156 14.00 22.86 9.91
N ARG A 157 15.01 22.67 9.06
CA ARG A 157 15.10 23.35 7.76
C ARG A 157 14.00 22.85 6.83
N ASP A 158 13.52 23.74 5.97
CA ASP A 158 12.63 23.33 4.88
C ASP A 158 13.46 22.68 3.76
N SER A 159 13.39 21.36 3.66
CA SER A 159 14.14 20.54 2.71
C SER A 159 13.20 19.67 1.88
N LYS A 160 13.64 19.29 0.68
CA LYS A 160 12.87 18.32 -0.12
C LYS A 160 12.81 16.97 0.60
N PRO A 161 11.64 16.28 0.59
CA PRO A 161 11.47 15.01 1.29
C PRO A 161 12.54 13.95 0.99
N VAL A 162 13.04 13.93 -0.23
CA VAL A 162 14.04 12.96 -0.70
C VAL A 162 15.47 13.20 -0.22
N ASP A 163 15.74 14.39 0.30
CA ASP A 163 17.08 14.85 0.68
C ASP A 163 17.22 15.08 2.19
N VAL A 164 16.17 14.78 2.99
CA VAL A 164 16.16 15.06 4.42
C VAL A 164 17.14 14.17 5.17
N THR A 165 17.91 14.80 6.06
CA THR A 165 18.86 14.17 6.97
C THR A 165 18.69 14.73 8.38
N GLU A 166 19.37 14.16 9.37
CA GLU A 166 19.39 14.68 10.74
C GLU A 166 20.03 16.08 10.83
N LEU A 167 20.85 16.48 9.83
CA LEU A 167 21.47 17.80 9.72
C LEU A 167 20.44 18.92 9.38
N ASP A 168 19.23 18.54 9.00
CA ASP A 168 18.13 19.50 8.79
C ASP A 168 17.50 19.97 10.10
N VAL A 169 17.87 19.38 11.23
CA VAL A 169 17.54 19.91 12.57
C VAL A 169 18.42 21.10 12.85
N ILE A 170 17.86 22.33 12.73
CA ILE A 170 18.58 23.59 12.90
C ILE A 170 18.56 24.12 14.34
N LYS A 171 17.55 23.71 15.15
CA LYS A 171 17.52 23.96 16.59
C LYS A 171 17.01 22.73 17.35
N ASN A 172 17.66 22.44 18.43
CA ASN A 172 17.35 21.32 19.33
C ASN A 172 17.54 21.74 20.79
N PRO A 173 16.67 22.59 21.33
CA PRO A 173 16.86 23.16 22.67
C PRO A 173 16.83 22.11 23.77
N GLY A 174 16.10 21.02 23.56
CA GLY A 174 16.02 19.91 24.49
C GLY A 174 17.15 18.88 24.35
N GLY A 175 18.04 19.02 23.37
CA GLY A 175 19.10 18.03 23.13
C GLY A 175 18.56 16.63 22.80
N ILE A 176 17.44 16.54 22.08
CA ILE A 176 16.86 15.27 21.63
C ILE A 176 17.89 14.50 20.80
N LYS A 177 18.10 13.23 21.15
CA LYS A 177 19.06 12.36 20.47
C LYS A 177 18.31 11.53 19.42
N LEU A 178 18.48 11.84 18.14
CA LEU A 178 17.92 11.04 17.06
C LEU A 178 18.73 9.74 16.91
N VAL A 179 18.02 8.62 16.77
CA VAL A 179 18.59 7.29 16.57
C VAL A 179 18.01 6.72 15.28
N PRO A 180 18.65 6.97 14.11
CA PRO A 180 18.16 6.46 12.83
C PRO A 180 18.25 4.93 12.77
N LEU A 181 17.17 4.30 12.29
CA LEU A 181 17.12 2.85 12.10
C LEU A 181 16.10 2.47 11.02
N GLU A 182 16.17 1.23 10.56
CA GLU A 182 15.21 0.68 9.63
C GLU A 182 13.80 0.72 10.24
N ALA A 183 12.83 1.25 9.50
CA ALA A 183 11.48 1.53 10.00
C ALA A 183 10.79 0.32 10.66
N ALA A 184 10.98 -0.88 10.10
CA ALA A 184 10.42 -2.12 10.65
C ALA A 184 11.03 -2.50 12.03
N GLN A 185 12.17 -1.91 12.41
CA GLN A 185 12.80 -2.15 13.71
C GLN A 185 12.31 -1.17 14.79
N ALA A 186 11.68 -0.07 14.41
CA ALA A 186 11.28 0.99 15.35
C ALA A 186 10.40 0.50 16.52
N PRO A 187 9.45 -0.42 16.36
CA PRO A 187 8.67 -0.95 17.49
C PRO A 187 9.54 -1.69 18.53
N ARG A 188 10.56 -2.41 18.08
CA ARG A 188 11.50 -3.14 18.98
C ARG A 188 12.44 -2.20 19.69
N ALA A 189 12.85 -1.12 19.03
CA ALA A 189 13.73 -0.11 19.60
C ALA A 189 13.13 0.59 20.83
N LEU A 190 11.81 0.51 21.07
CA LEU A 190 11.14 1.05 22.26
C LEU A 190 11.64 0.44 23.57
N ASP A 191 12.33 -0.69 23.55
CA ASP A 191 12.95 -1.30 24.73
C ASP A 191 14.26 -0.56 25.08
N ASP A 192 14.94 0.07 24.12
CA ASP A 192 16.26 0.68 24.25
C ASP A 192 16.21 2.21 24.30
N VAL A 193 15.33 2.85 23.52
CA VAL A 193 15.18 4.32 23.43
C VAL A 193 14.06 4.84 24.33
N ASP A 194 14.02 6.17 24.55
CA ASP A 194 12.95 6.80 25.30
C ASP A 194 11.65 6.87 24.48
N PHE A 195 11.76 7.17 23.20
CA PHE A 195 10.64 7.27 22.26
C PHE A 195 11.02 6.71 20.90
N ALA A 196 10.01 6.36 20.10
CA ALA A 196 10.21 6.02 18.69
C ALA A 196 9.09 6.64 17.84
N ALA A 197 9.47 7.24 16.72
CA ALA A 197 8.54 7.65 15.67
C ALA A 197 8.30 6.46 14.76
N ILE A 198 7.09 5.87 14.84
CA ILE A 198 6.75 4.60 14.19
C ILE A 198 5.64 4.85 13.16
N GLN A 199 5.86 4.43 11.90
CA GLN A 199 4.80 4.44 10.90
C GLN A 199 3.61 3.59 11.39
N GLY A 200 2.39 4.06 11.13
CA GLY A 200 1.17 3.47 11.68
C GLY A 200 1.00 1.98 11.36
N ASN A 201 1.41 1.53 10.17
CA ASN A 201 1.36 0.11 9.81
C ASN A 201 2.26 -0.76 10.72
N PHE A 202 3.50 -0.34 10.99
CA PHE A 202 4.41 -1.07 11.89
C PHE A 202 3.97 -0.97 13.35
N ALA A 203 3.41 0.16 13.77
CA ALA A 203 2.83 0.32 15.11
C ALA A 203 1.71 -0.70 15.31
N ILE A 204 0.72 -0.75 14.42
CA ILE A 204 -0.42 -1.66 14.49
C ILE A 204 0.04 -3.13 14.44
N PHE A 205 0.93 -3.47 13.52
CA PHE A 205 1.46 -4.84 13.40
C PHE A 205 2.18 -5.31 14.67
N SER A 206 2.82 -4.38 15.41
CA SER A 206 3.47 -4.68 16.70
C SER A 206 2.53 -4.68 17.91
N GLY A 207 1.22 -4.48 17.70
CA GLY A 207 0.21 -4.44 18.75
C GLY A 207 0.04 -3.08 19.44
N LEU A 208 0.72 -2.04 18.95
CA LEU A 208 0.50 -0.67 19.42
C LEU A 208 -0.82 -0.12 18.84
N LYS A 209 -1.48 0.74 19.62
CA LYS A 209 -2.71 1.43 19.19
C LYS A 209 -2.40 2.90 18.90
N LEU A 210 -3.08 3.49 17.92
CA LEU A 210 -2.93 4.92 17.61
C LEU A 210 -3.24 5.81 18.83
N THR A 211 -4.20 5.38 19.66
CA THR A 211 -4.56 6.06 20.93
C THR A 211 -3.46 6.05 22.00
N ASN A 212 -2.43 5.23 21.82
CA ASN A 212 -1.29 5.16 22.76
C ASN A 212 -0.12 6.02 22.29
N ALA A 213 -0.25 6.75 21.18
CA ALA A 213 0.77 7.66 20.71
C ALA A 213 0.80 8.96 21.55
N PHE A 214 1.99 9.43 21.87
CA PHE A 214 2.20 10.76 22.46
C PHE A 214 1.79 11.88 21.50
N ALA A 215 1.99 11.67 20.23
CA ALA A 215 1.51 12.50 19.14
C ALA A 215 1.32 11.65 17.88
N LEU A 216 0.37 12.04 17.04
CA LEU A 216 0.20 11.54 15.69
C LEU A 216 0.57 12.63 14.69
N GLU A 217 1.14 12.26 13.56
CA GLU A 217 1.39 13.21 12.47
C GLU A 217 0.09 13.78 11.91
N LYS A 218 0.17 15.00 11.40
CA LYS A 218 -0.90 15.62 10.61
C LYS A 218 -0.73 15.25 9.15
N MET A 219 -1.26 14.08 8.79
CA MET A 219 -1.11 13.52 7.45
C MET A 219 -1.80 14.37 6.40
N THR A 220 -1.10 14.62 5.29
CA THR A 220 -1.65 15.27 4.07
C THR A 220 -1.80 14.23 2.95
N THR A 221 -2.60 14.55 1.94
CA THR A 221 -2.93 13.62 0.84
C THR A 221 -1.73 12.92 0.20
N PRO A 222 -0.58 13.57 -0.08
CA PRO A 222 0.58 12.87 -0.66
C PRO A 222 1.17 11.76 0.23
N TYR A 223 0.85 11.74 1.52
CA TYR A 223 1.30 10.74 2.49
C TYR A 223 0.25 9.65 2.77
N ILE A 224 -0.93 9.72 2.15
CA ILE A 224 -1.88 8.60 2.13
C ILE A 224 -1.32 7.52 1.21
N ASN A 225 -1.32 6.27 1.68
CA ASN A 225 -0.79 5.16 0.91
C ASN A 225 -1.59 4.90 -0.36
N VAL A 226 -0.92 4.34 -1.35
CA VAL A 226 -1.48 3.97 -2.64
C VAL A 226 -1.25 2.50 -2.93
N LEU A 227 -2.14 1.91 -3.73
CA LEU A 227 -1.83 0.69 -4.46
C LEU A 227 -1.01 1.09 -5.69
N ALA A 228 0.20 0.55 -5.79
CA ALA A 228 1.13 0.83 -6.87
C ALA A 228 1.24 -0.33 -7.86
N VAL A 229 1.42 0.02 -9.13
CA VAL A 229 1.57 -0.90 -10.26
C VAL A 229 2.63 -0.38 -11.23
N LYS A 230 3.09 -1.21 -12.16
CA LYS A 230 3.83 -0.70 -13.34
C LYS A 230 2.94 0.23 -14.14
N LYS A 231 3.47 1.35 -14.63
CA LYS A 231 2.75 2.32 -15.47
C LYS A 231 2.05 1.66 -16.66
N ALA A 232 2.68 0.69 -17.29
CA ALA A 232 2.10 -0.06 -18.40
C ALA A 232 0.81 -0.81 -18.01
N ASN A 233 0.63 -1.15 -16.73
CA ASN A 233 -0.51 -1.89 -16.20
C ASN A 233 -1.60 -0.98 -15.58
N ALA A 234 -1.37 0.32 -15.47
CA ALA A 234 -2.29 1.24 -14.78
C ALA A 234 -3.73 1.20 -15.32
N ASN A 235 -3.88 0.93 -16.62
CA ASN A 235 -5.17 0.85 -17.30
C ASN A 235 -5.56 -0.59 -17.66
N ALA A 236 -4.88 -1.61 -17.13
CA ALA A 236 -5.27 -2.99 -17.31
C ALA A 236 -6.66 -3.26 -16.69
N GLU A 237 -7.39 -4.24 -17.22
CA GLU A 237 -8.75 -4.57 -16.71
C GLU A 237 -8.69 -4.90 -15.20
N TRP A 238 -7.75 -5.75 -14.80
CA TRP A 238 -7.58 -6.12 -13.40
C TRP A 238 -7.22 -4.94 -12.49
N ALA A 239 -6.43 -3.97 -12.97
CA ALA A 239 -6.08 -2.77 -12.21
C ALA A 239 -7.30 -1.88 -11.99
N ARG A 240 -8.14 -1.68 -13.03
CA ARG A 240 -9.42 -0.99 -12.88
C ARG A 240 -10.38 -1.72 -11.94
N ASP A 241 -10.39 -3.05 -11.98
CA ASP A 241 -11.21 -3.86 -11.09
C ASP A 241 -10.78 -3.72 -9.62
N ILE A 242 -9.47 -3.66 -9.34
CA ILE A 242 -8.95 -3.37 -7.99
C ILE A 242 -9.39 -1.96 -7.54
N VAL A 243 -9.22 -0.95 -8.40
CA VAL A 243 -9.65 0.43 -8.09
C VAL A 243 -11.15 0.49 -7.80
N ALA A 244 -11.97 -0.22 -8.57
CA ALA A 244 -13.41 -0.31 -8.33
C ALA A 244 -13.73 -0.99 -7.00
N GLY A 245 -12.97 -2.02 -6.61
CA GLY A 245 -13.09 -2.68 -5.31
C GLY A 245 -12.85 -1.71 -4.14
N TYR A 246 -11.75 -0.99 -4.16
CA TYR A 246 -11.46 0.03 -3.13
C TYR A 246 -12.49 1.16 -3.08
N LYS A 247 -13.04 1.56 -4.23
CA LYS A 247 -14.07 2.61 -4.31
C LYS A 247 -15.49 2.10 -4.10
N SER A 248 -15.67 0.82 -3.81
CA SER A 248 -17.00 0.23 -3.66
C SER A 248 -17.68 0.70 -2.36
N PRO A 249 -19.02 0.82 -2.36
CA PRO A 249 -19.79 1.05 -1.13
C PRO A 249 -19.53 -0.03 -0.06
N THR A 250 -19.32 -1.27 -0.49
CA THR A 250 -19.01 -2.39 0.41
C THR A 250 -17.72 -2.14 1.18
N PHE A 251 -16.64 -1.73 0.49
CA PHE A 251 -15.38 -1.38 1.14
C PHE A 251 -15.54 -0.22 2.12
N LYS A 252 -16.17 0.88 1.66
CA LYS A 252 -16.43 2.05 2.51
C LYS A 252 -17.17 1.66 3.79
N THR A 253 -18.26 0.90 3.66
CA THR A 253 -19.07 0.45 4.81
C THR A 253 -18.25 -0.43 5.76
N ALA A 254 -17.45 -1.37 5.23
CA ALA A 254 -16.64 -2.27 6.05
C ALA A 254 -15.60 -1.49 6.87
N ILE A 255 -14.88 -0.55 6.25
CA ILE A 255 -13.88 0.27 6.95
C ILE A 255 -14.54 1.19 8.00
N GLN A 256 -15.66 1.84 7.67
CA GLN A 256 -16.33 2.77 8.59
C GLN A 256 -17.07 2.10 9.74
N ALA A 257 -17.45 0.83 9.60
CA ALA A 257 -18.12 0.08 10.66
C ALA A 257 -17.15 -0.55 11.68
N ASP A 258 -15.87 -0.68 11.34
CA ASP A 258 -14.88 -1.32 12.21
C ASP A 258 -14.03 -0.29 12.93
N HIS A 259 -14.18 -0.20 14.25
CA HIS A 259 -13.43 0.69 15.14
C HIS A 259 -11.90 0.45 15.10
N PHE A 260 -11.44 -0.64 14.50
CA PHE A 260 -10.01 -0.85 14.23
C PHE A 260 -9.41 0.26 13.37
N TYR A 261 -10.20 0.82 12.45
CA TYR A 261 -9.76 1.89 11.53
C TYR A 261 -9.96 3.31 12.07
N ASP A 262 -10.41 3.46 13.31
CA ASP A 262 -10.53 4.77 13.95
C ASP A 262 -9.17 5.48 14.01
N GLY A 263 -9.15 6.72 13.54
CA GLY A 263 -7.91 7.51 13.45
C GLY A 263 -7.10 7.32 12.16
N PHE A 264 -7.51 6.42 11.25
CA PHE A 264 -6.89 6.35 9.93
C PHE A 264 -7.26 7.58 9.09
N THR A 265 -6.33 8.03 8.28
CA THR A 265 -6.61 9.02 7.25
C THR A 265 -7.28 8.34 6.07
N LEU A 266 -8.53 8.75 5.81
CA LEU A 266 -9.32 8.17 4.73
C LEU A 266 -9.07 8.91 3.41
N PRO A 267 -9.02 8.20 2.28
CA PRO A 267 -9.00 8.79 0.94
C PRO A 267 -10.24 9.66 0.67
N ASP A 268 -10.13 10.63 -0.25
CA ASP A 268 -11.22 11.58 -0.54
C ASP A 268 -12.49 10.89 -1.05
N TYR A 269 -12.36 9.78 -1.78
CA TYR A 269 -13.53 9.02 -2.26
C TYR A 269 -14.31 8.30 -1.14
N MET A 270 -13.79 8.30 0.08
CA MET A 270 -14.43 7.72 1.28
C MET A 270 -15.04 8.78 2.22
N LYS A 271 -14.77 10.05 1.97
CA LYS A 271 -15.30 11.17 2.76
C LYS A 271 -16.77 11.46 2.44
#